data_fb37e4d684bceb9408d8ce1816c16565
#
_entry.id   fb37e4d684bceb9408d8ce1816c16565
#
_cell.length_a   1.000
_cell.length_b   1.000
_cell.length_c   1.000
_cell.angle_alpha   90.00
_cell.angle_beta   90.00
_cell.angle_gamma   90.00
#
_symmetry.space_group_name_H-M   'P 1'
#
loop_
_entity.id
_entity.type
_entity.pdbx_description
1 polymer ?
#
loop_
_entity_poly.entity_id
_entity_poly.type
_entity_poly.pdbx_seq_one_letter_code
_entity_poly.pdbx_strand_id
1 'polypeptide(L)'
;MVAIFKDELHEQLGTWPLGYIPYGGADYGEIEAIARAVGDGGDTVFHDTWTAAADRMMIDGQQAEAKGHLTSARESFLRAACFYGKSFHPLFGKPVDPRVRAGSQKQIAAFERGLALSEPAIARQYIQFEGSSLLAYVIPAQGRADEVRPLLIFNNGYDGTITDLFFASAVAASRRGYHSLIFDGPGQGTSLVEHGLTLRPDWETVIGAVVDFAQTLSNVDPLKIALCGWSLGGYLAPRAASGEHRLAACVADPALSSVADGFRAYVMKLGATRDEAANLGAMPAALMERLAQIVANDRKLTWSVVKRGYWVNGAATLREYLASVERYTMDGRIAEIQCPTLFTLAENDMLAGGTQNFFDALRCPKTLIRFGSNQGAGEHCEMRNRSLVNRRVLDWMDEVLV
;
A
#
# COMPACT_ATOMS: atom_id res chain seq x y z
N MET A 1 -5.70 24.15 -1.53
CA MET A 1 -6.82 23.18 -1.37
C MET A 1 -7.41 23.34 0.02
N VAL A 2 -8.73 23.22 0.17
CA VAL A 2 -9.34 23.25 1.51
C VAL A 2 -9.12 21.87 2.11
N ALA A 3 -8.44 21.81 3.27
CA ALA A 3 -8.26 20.57 4.02
C ALA A 3 -9.61 20.09 4.57
N ILE A 4 -9.84 18.78 4.55
CA ILE A 4 -11.05 18.15 5.09
C ILE A 4 -10.88 17.91 6.60
N PHE A 5 -9.71 17.41 7.00
CA PHE A 5 -9.34 17.29 8.41
C PHE A 5 -8.45 18.46 8.83
N LYS A 6 -8.60 18.93 10.07
CA LYS A 6 -7.83 20.06 10.60
C LYS A 6 -6.36 19.69 10.92
N ASP A 7 -6.13 18.49 11.44
CA ASP A 7 -4.78 17.98 11.73
C ASP A 7 -4.16 17.41 10.44
N GLU A 8 -2.90 17.77 10.17
CA GLU A 8 -2.22 17.39 8.92
C GLU A 8 -1.96 15.88 8.79
N LEU A 9 -1.75 15.16 9.89
CA LEU A 9 -1.59 13.70 9.86
C LEU A 9 -2.95 13.06 9.59
N HIS A 10 -4.02 13.55 10.23
CA HIS A 10 -5.37 13.06 9.98
C HIS A 10 -5.83 13.36 8.55
N GLU A 11 -5.47 14.52 7.99
CA GLU A 11 -5.71 14.84 6.57
C GLU A 11 -5.01 13.84 5.66
N GLN A 12 -3.73 13.57 5.90
CA GLN A 12 -2.95 12.62 5.12
C GLN A 12 -3.55 11.21 5.17
N LEU A 13 -3.95 10.72 6.33
CA LEU A 13 -4.46 9.36 6.52
C LEU A 13 -5.94 9.22 6.18
N GLY A 14 -6.75 10.21 6.56
CA GLY A 14 -8.22 10.17 6.46
C GLY A 14 -8.77 10.48 5.07
N THR A 15 -7.97 11.06 4.16
CA THR A 15 -8.44 11.39 2.82
C THR A 15 -8.19 10.31 1.77
N TRP A 16 -7.45 9.25 2.07
CA TRP A 16 -7.21 8.15 1.13
C TRP A 16 -8.50 7.54 0.57
N PRO A 17 -9.56 7.30 1.38
CA PRO A 17 -10.81 6.73 0.89
C PRO A 17 -11.51 7.57 -0.18
N LEU A 18 -11.19 8.86 -0.34
CA LEU A 18 -11.69 9.67 -1.47
C LEU A 18 -11.25 9.10 -2.83
N GLY A 19 -10.05 8.52 -2.91
CA GLY A 19 -9.57 7.81 -4.09
C GLY A 19 -10.33 6.51 -4.38
N TYR A 20 -11.04 5.99 -3.39
CA TYR A 20 -11.79 4.73 -3.47
C TYR A 20 -13.27 4.92 -3.83
N ILE A 21 -13.76 6.16 -3.89
CA ILE A 21 -15.16 6.47 -4.25
C ILE A 21 -15.60 5.78 -5.56
N PRO A 22 -14.82 5.81 -6.66
CA PRO A 22 -15.20 5.14 -7.90
C PRO A 22 -15.33 3.62 -7.78
N TYR A 23 -14.82 3.05 -6.72
CA TYR A 23 -14.74 1.60 -6.46
C TYR A 23 -15.58 1.15 -5.25
N GLY A 24 -16.38 2.07 -4.67
CA GLY A 24 -17.33 1.77 -3.59
C GLY A 24 -16.73 1.76 -2.18
N GLY A 25 -15.48 2.25 -2.00
CA GLY A 25 -14.82 2.25 -0.69
C GLY A 25 -15.27 3.37 0.25
N ALA A 26 -15.87 4.43 -0.27
CA ALA A 26 -16.41 5.55 0.50
C ALA A 26 -17.35 6.40 -0.36
N ASP A 27 -18.02 7.35 0.29
CA ASP A 27 -18.63 8.52 -0.33
C ASP A 27 -18.08 9.80 0.31
N TYR A 28 -18.06 10.90 -0.46
CA TYR A 28 -17.52 12.17 0.01
C TYR A 28 -18.17 12.65 1.31
N GLY A 29 -19.51 12.60 1.39
CA GLY A 29 -20.27 13.04 2.56
C GLY A 29 -19.98 12.25 3.83
N GLU A 30 -19.59 10.98 3.71
CA GLU A 30 -19.18 10.14 4.84
C GLU A 30 -17.84 10.63 5.40
N ILE A 31 -16.87 10.88 4.54
CA ILE A 31 -15.55 11.39 4.92
C ILE A 31 -15.67 12.79 5.54
N GLU A 32 -16.48 13.66 4.93
CA GLU A 32 -16.75 15.00 5.47
C GLU A 32 -17.40 14.94 6.86
N ALA A 33 -18.39 14.06 7.06
CA ALA A 33 -19.06 13.88 8.35
C ALA A 33 -18.10 13.36 9.42
N ILE A 34 -17.22 12.42 9.08
CA ILE A 34 -16.17 11.91 9.96
C ILE A 34 -15.20 13.03 10.32
N ALA A 35 -14.71 13.78 9.34
CA ALA A 35 -13.76 14.87 9.57
C ALA A 35 -14.35 15.96 10.48
N ARG A 36 -15.62 16.31 10.27
CA ARG A 36 -16.35 17.25 11.12
C ARG A 36 -16.48 16.74 12.56
N ALA A 37 -16.74 15.44 12.74
CA ALA A 37 -16.86 14.84 14.06
C ALA A 37 -15.50 14.71 14.77
N VAL A 38 -14.41 14.46 14.04
CA VAL A 38 -13.04 14.49 14.58
C VAL A 38 -12.67 15.91 15.03
N GLY A 39 -12.97 16.93 14.22
CA GLY A 39 -12.73 18.33 14.55
C GLY A 39 -11.28 18.61 14.94
N ASP A 40 -11.06 19.15 16.16
CA ASP A 40 -9.74 19.39 16.77
C ASP A 40 -9.27 18.20 17.65
N GLY A 41 -9.93 17.05 17.57
CA GLY A 41 -9.61 15.87 18.37
C GLY A 41 -8.29 15.20 17.94
N GLY A 42 -7.64 14.55 18.92
CA GLY A 42 -6.40 13.79 18.68
C GLY A 42 -6.65 12.38 18.11
N ASP A 43 -5.57 11.57 18.09
CA ASP A 43 -5.55 10.22 17.48
C ASP A 43 -6.64 9.29 18.04
N THR A 44 -6.97 9.39 19.32
CA THR A 44 -8.06 8.61 19.93
C THR A 44 -9.42 9.02 19.38
N VAL A 45 -9.69 10.32 19.23
CA VAL A 45 -10.96 10.80 18.65
C VAL A 45 -11.07 10.40 17.19
N PHE A 46 -9.98 10.48 16.45
CA PHE A 46 -9.92 9.98 15.08
C PHE A 46 -10.29 8.48 15.01
N HIS A 47 -9.60 7.66 15.81
CA HIS A 47 -9.87 6.22 15.89
C HIS A 47 -11.34 5.91 16.21
N ASP A 48 -11.86 6.53 17.27
CA ASP A 48 -13.21 6.24 17.76
C ASP A 48 -14.28 6.69 16.75
N THR A 49 -14.08 7.82 16.09
CA THR A 49 -15.01 8.36 15.08
C THR A 49 -15.06 7.45 13.84
N TRP A 50 -13.92 7.04 13.32
CA TRP A 50 -13.85 6.10 12.19
C TRP A 50 -14.43 4.73 12.54
N THR A 51 -14.13 4.23 13.74
CA THR A 51 -14.65 2.95 14.24
C THR A 51 -16.18 3.01 14.37
N ALA A 52 -16.72 4.09 14.96
CA ALA A 52 -18.17 4.26 15.08
C ALA A 52 -18.87 4.38 13.71
N ALA A 53 -18.23 5.01 12.72
CA ALA A 53 -18.76 5.04 11.36
C ALA A 53 -18.79 3.63 10.73
N ALA A 54 -17.72 2.86 10.89
CA ALA A 54 -17.65 1.47 10.42
C ALA A 54 -18.66 0.57 11.13
N ASP A 55 -18.83 0.71 12.46
CA ASP A 55 -19.81 -0.06 13.24
C ASP A 55 -21.25 0.20 12.76
N ARG A 56 -21.60 1.45 12.39
CA ARG A 56 -22.92 1.76 11.79
C ARG A 56 -23.11 1.02 10.46
N MET A 57 -22.10 1.04 9.58
CA MET A 57 -22.16 0.31 8.30
C MET A 57 -22.28 -1.20 8.48
N MET A 58 -21.66 -1.76 9.51
CA MET A 58 -21.83 -3.17 9.86
C MET A 58 -23.27 -3.48 10.26
N ILE A 59 -23.90 -2.61 11.04
CA ILE A 59 -25.32 -2.75 11.44
C ILE A 59 -26.23 -2.65 10.20
N ASP A 60 -26.01 -1.66 9.34
CA ASP A 60 -26.77 -1.47 8.10
C ASP A 60 -26.64 -2.69 7.18
N GLY A 61 -25.43 -3.22 7.03
CA GLY A 61 -25.15 -4.43 6.27
C GLY A 61 -25.89 -5.65 6.84
N GLN A 62 -25.88 -5.85 8.16
CA GLN A 62 -26.60 -6.94 8.82
C GLN A 62 -28.13 -6.84 8.61
N GLN A 63 -28.68 -5.63 8.71
CA GLN A 63 -30.11 -5.40 8.47
C GLN A 63 -30.49 -5.64 7.01
N ALA A 64 -29.64 -5.23 6.07
CA ALA A 64 -29.84 -5.50 4.64
C ALA A 64 -29.79 -6.99 4.34
N GLU A 65 -28.78 -7.70 4.87
CA GLU A 65 -28.65 -9.16 4.72
C GLU A 65 -29.86 -9.91 5.26
N ALA A 66 -30.33 -9.55 6.47
CA ALA A 66 -31.50 -10.15 7.08
C ALA A 66 -32.82 -9.98 6.25
N LYS A 67 -32.85 -8.93 5.41
CA LYS A 67 -33.97 -8.66 4.48
C LYS A 67 -33.76 -9.25 3.07
N GLY A 68 -32.64 -9.95 2.85
CA GLY A 68 -32.27 -10.50 1.53
C GLY A 68 -31.71 -9.47 0.54
N HIS A 69 -31.39 -8.26 0.99
CA HIS A 69 -30.77 -7.22 0.14
C HIS A 69 -29.25 -7.43 0.07
N LEU A 70 -28.80 -8.53 -0.56
CA LEU A 70 -27.41 -9.01 -0.51
C LEU A 70 -26.41 -8.02 -1.11
N THR A 71 -26.78 -7.32 -2.19
CA THR A 71 -25.92 -6.29 -2.80
C THR A 71 -25.66 -5.14 -1.82
N SER A 72 -26.70 -4.61 -1.18
CA SER A 72 -26.54 -3.54 -0.17
C SER A 72 -25.75 -4.02 1.03
N ALA A 73 -25.98 -5.26 1.48
CA ALA A 73 -25.21 -5.86 2.58
C ALA A 73 -23.72 -5.95 2.23
N ARG A 74 -23.40 -6.47 1.03
CA ARG A 74 -22.02 -6.57 0.52
C ARG A 74 -21.32 -5.23 0.49
N GLU A 75 -21.95 -4.22 -0.09
CA GLU A 75 -21.40 -2.87 -0.17
C GLU A 75 -21.14 -2.28 1.22
N SER A 76 -22.07 -2.42 2.15
CA SER A 76 -21.95 -1.93 3.52
C SER A 76 -20.78 -2.62 4.27
N PHE A 77 -20.63 -3.94 4.16
CA PHE A 77 -19.55 -4.68 4.80
C PHE A 77 -18.18 -4.32 4.23
N LEU A 78 -18.05 -4.20 2.90
CA LEU A 78 -16.79 -3.81 2.26
C LEU A 78 -16.40 -2.38 2.65
N ARG A 79 -17.36 -1.45 2.71
CA ARG A 79 -17.13 -0.08 3.15
C ARG A 79 -16.76 0.01 4.63
N ALA A 80 -17.44 -0.77 5.49
CA ALA A 80 -17.06 -0.90 6.89
C ALA A 80 -15.61 -1.37 7.06
N ALA A 81 -15.18 -2.34 6.26
CA ALA A 81 -13.80 -2.82 6.26
C ALA A 81 -12.80 -1.71 5.90
N CYS A 82 -13.09 -0.89 4.89
CA CYS A 82 -12.28 0.28 4.54
C CYS A 82 -12.15 1.24 5.74
N PHE A 83 -13.25 1.54 6.41
CA PHE A 83 -13.29 2.50 7.52
C PHE A 83 -12.60 1.96 8.79
N TYR A 84 -12.78 0.67 9.12
CA TYR A 84 -11.96 0.05 10.17
C TYR A 84 -10.47 0.14 9.86
N GLY A 85 -10.06 -0.13 8.60
CA GLY A 85 -8.69 0.00 8.16
C GLY A 85 -8.11 1.41 8.37
N LYS A 86 -8.92 2.46 8.21
CA LYS A 86 -8.46 3.84 8.43
C LYS A 86 -8.39 4.20 9.91
N SER A 87 -9.26 3.62 10.75
CA SER A 87 -9.40 4.02 12.16
C SER A 87 -8.10 3.92 12.95
N PHE A 88 -7.29 2.91 12.72
CA PHE A 88 -6.15 2.59 13.58
C PHE A 88 -4.79 3.13 13.08
N HIS A 89 -4.69 3.70 11.89
CA HIS A 89 -3.41 4.20 11.35
C HIS A 89 -2.68 5.19 12.27
N PRO A 90 -3.32 6.21 12.88
CA PRO A 90 -2.62 7.13 13.77
C PRO A 90 -2.06 6.47 15.03
N LEU A 91 -2.60 5.29 15.40
CA LEU A 91 -2.21 4.54 16.60
C LEU A 91 -1.05 3.56 16.37
N PHE A 92 -0.47 3.51 15.16
CA PHE A 92 0.69 2.66 14.87
C PHE A 92 1.82 2.90 15.88
N GLY A 93 2.52 1.84 16.21
CA GLY A 93 3.68 1.91 17.10
C GLY A 93 3.99 0.62 17.82
N LYS A 94 5.10 0.65 18.57
CA LYS A 94 5.52 -0.45 19.43
C LYS A 94 5.75 0.11 20.85
N PRO A 95 5.13 -0.49 21.92
CA PRO A 95 4.26 -1.68 21.86
C PRO A 95 3.00 -1.43 21.02
N VAL A 96 2.47 -2.49 20.40
CA VAL A 96 1.27 -2.40 19.55
C VAL A 96 0.07 -2.04 20.43
N ASP A 97 -0.60 -0.93 20.12
CA ASP A 97 -1.83 -0.52 20.80
C ASP A 97 -2.91 -1.61 20.59
N PRO A 98 -3.59 -2.07 21.66
CA PRO A 98 -4.65 -3.08 21.54
C PRO A 98 -5.74 -2.72 20.53
N ARG A 99 -6.01 -1.43 20.34
CA ARG A 99 -6.99 -0.93 19.36
C ARG A 99 -6.55 -1.18 17.91
N VAL A 100 -5.25 -1.18 17.61
CA VAL A 100 -4.72 -1.54 16.29
C VAL A 100 -5.05 -3.00 15.96
N ARG A 101 -4.81 -3.91 16.90
CA ARG A 101 -5.14 -5.34 16.73
C ARG A 101 -6.65 -5.54 16.60
N ALA A 102 -7.44 -4.97 17.49
CA ALA A 102 -8.90 -5.08 17.44
C ALA A 102 -9.48 -4.47 16.15
N GLY A 103 -8.97 -3.32 15.69
CA GLY A 103 -9.37 -2.68 14.45
C GLY A 103 -9.02 -3.52 13.22
N SER A 104 -7.81 -4.11 13.18
CA SER A 104 -7.39 -5.02 12.11
C SER A 104 -8.29 -6.27 12.03
N GLN A 105 -8.63 -6.87 13.18
CA GLN A 105 -9.54 -8.01 13.23
C GLN A 105 -10.95 -7.65 12.74
N LYS A 106 -11.49 -6.50 13.17
CA LYS A 106 -12.78 -5.98 12.67
C LYS A 106 -12.74 -5.72 11.16
N GLN A 107 -11.65 -5.13 10.67
CA GLN A 107 -11.42 -4.88 9.24
C GLN A 107 -11.52 -6.18 8.43
N ILE A 108 -10.76 -7.20 8.81
CA ILE A 108 -10.73 -8.47 8.09
C ILE A 108 -12.08 -9.17 8.17
N ALA A 109 -12.72 -9.19 9.35
CA ALA A 109 -14.04 -9.81 9.52
C ALA A 109 -15.12 -9.13 8.64
N ALA A 110 -15.14 -7.80 8.57
CA ALA A 110 -16.04 -7.06 7.71
C ALA A 110 -15.75 -7.30 6.22
N PHE A 111 -14.47 -7.30 5.84
CA PHE A 111 -14.02 -7.55 4.48
C PHE A 111 -14.48 -8.93 3.99
N GLU A 112 -14.26 -9.96 4.78
CA GLU A 112 -14.65 -11.34 4.44
C GLU A 112 -16.16 -11.52 4.34
N ARG A 113 -16.94 -10.84 5.20
CA ARG A 113 -18.40 -10.85 5.02
C ARG A 113 -18.82 -10.25 3.69
N GLY A 114 -18.21 -9.13 3.29
CA GLY A 114 -18.46 -8.52 1.98
C GLY A 114 -18.02 -9.42 0.82
N LEU A 115 -16.87 -10.06 0.94
CA LEU A 115 -16.31 -10.97 -0.08
C LEU A 115 -17.15 -12.26 -0.21
N ALA A 116 -17.71 -12.77 0.88
CA ALA A 116 -18.59 -13.94 0.87
C ALA A 116 -19.90 -13.69 0.10
N LEU A 117 -20.35 -12.43 0.00
CA LEU A 117 -21.52 -12.00 -0.77
C LEU A 117 -21.17 -11.59 -2.21
N SER A 118 -19.96 -11.83 -2.67
CA SER A 118 -19.57 -11.62 -4.07
C SER A 118 -20.02 -12.77 -4.96
N GLU A 119 -20.12 -12.54 -6.26
CA GLU A 119 -20.45 -13.55 -7.26
C GLU A 119 -19.30 -13.71 -8.27
N PRO A 120 -18.54 -14.82 -8.19
CA PRO A 120 -18.58 -15.86 -7.14
C PRO A 120 -18.09 -15.37 -5.80
N ALA A 121 -18.44 -16.08 -4.72
CA ALA A 121 -17.94 -15.79 -3.37
C ALA A 121 -16.41 -15.92 -3.32
N ILE A 122 -15.76 -14.96 -2.66
CA ILE A 122 -14.30 -14.90 -2.56
C ILE A 122 -13.91 -15.34 -1.15
N ALA A 123 -13.07 -16.35 -1.06
CA ALA A 123 -12.59 -16.91 0.19
C ALA A 123 -11.16 -16.48 0.48
N ARG A 124 -10.82 -16.43 1.77
CA ARG A 124 -9.46 -16.27 2.29
C ARG A 124 -8.53 -17.35 1.72
N GLN A 125 -7.32 -16.95 1.38
CA GLN A 125 -6.22 -17.82 0.98
C GLN A 125 -5.04 -17.62 1.93
N TYR A 126 -4.18 -18.62 2.02
CA TYR A 126 -2.94 -18.55 2.77
C TYR A 126 -1.78 -18.98 1.87
N ILE A 127 -0.83 -18.08 1.67
CA ILE A 127 0.40 -18.36 0.92
C ILE A 127 1.46 -18.80 1.93
N GLN A 128 1.98 -20.02 1.78
CA GLN A 128 3.03 -20.52 2.65
C GLN A 128 4.32 -19.73 2.46
N PHE A 129 4.91 -19.26 3.55
CA PHE A 129 6.11 -18.44 3.52
C PHE A 129 6.97 -18.64 4.77
N GLU A 130 8.15 -19.24 4.61
CA GLU A 130 9.20 -19.40 5.65
C GLU A 130 8.67 -19.87 7.02
N GLY A 131 7.85 -20.92 7.05
CA GLY A 131 7.27 -21.45 8.30
C GLY A 131 6.08 -20.65 8.85
N SER A 132 5.65 -19.62 8.15
CA SER A 132 4.45 -18.82 8.41
C SER A 132 3.51 -18.85 7.20
N SER A 133 2.47 -18.04 7.22
CA SER A 133 1.57 -17.86 6.09
C SER A 133 1.23 -16.39 5.89
N LEU A 134 1.09 -15.97 4.64
CA LEU A 134 0.63 -14.64 4.26
C LEU A 134 -0.85 -14.70 3.93
N LEU A 135 -1.64 -13.80 4.50
CA LEU A 135 -3.05 -13.64 4.16
C LEU A 135 -3.18 -13.09 2.74
N ALA A 136 -4.02 -13.72 1.92
CA ALA A 136 -4.27 -13.29 0.55
C ALA A 136 -5.73 -13.49 0.14
N TYR A 137 -6.13 -12.78 -0.92
CA TYR A 137 -7.41 -12.98 -1.61
C TYR A 137 -7.19 -12.90 -3.11
N VAL A 138 -7.85 -13.83 -3.84
CA VAL A 138 -7.90 -13.82 -5.30
C VAL A 138 -9.24 -13.22 -5.72
N ILE A 139 -9.18 -12.05 -6.33
CA ILE A 139 -10.37 -11.33 -6.82
C ILE A 139 -10.55 -11.68 -8.29
N PRO A 140 -11.63 -12.36 -8.68
CA PRO A 140 -11.82 -12.80 -10.06
C PRO A 140 -12.12 -11.63 -11.00
N ALA A 141 -11.79 -11.80 -12.26
CA ALA A 141 -12.24 -10.93 -13.34
C ALA A 141 -13.77 -10.91 -13.38
N GLN A 142 -14.37 -9.73 -13.40
CA GLN A 142 -15.83 -9.56 -13.32
C GLN A 142 -16.52 -10.25 -14.49
N GLY A 143 -17.45 -11.16 -14.16
CA GLY A 143 -18.20 -11.96 -15.15
C GLY A 143 -17.37 -13.02 -15.89
N ARG A 144 -16.11 -13.30 -15.46
CA ARG A 144 -15.18 -14.21 -16.12
C ARG A 144 -14.35 -15.04 -15.13
N ALA A 145 -14.95 -15.39 -13.99
CA ALA A 145 -14.25 -16.02 -12.88
C ALA A 145 -13.59 -17.36 -13.26
N ASP A 146 -14.22 -18.12 -14.15
CA ASP A 146 -13.78 -19.46 -14.57
C ASP A 146 -12.89 -19.45 -15.83
N GLU A 147 -12.68 -18.28 -16.46
CA GLU A 147 -11.80 -18.16 -17.61
C GLU A 147 -10.34 -18.12 -17.19
N VAL A 148 -9.46 -18.74 -17.98
CA VAL A 148 -8.00 -18.56 -17.82
C VAL A 148 -7.64 -17.14 -18.26
N ARG A 149 -7.15 -16.33 -17.32
CA ARG A 149 -6.91 -14.89 -17.51
C ARG A 149 -5.54 -14.49 -16.95
N PRO A 150 -4.97 -13.34 -17.40
CA PRO A 150 -3.84 -12.74 -16.73
C PRO A 150 -4.14 -12.41 -15.26
N LEU A 151 -3.12 -12.51 -14.40
CA LEU A 151 -3.20 -12.16 -12.99
C LEU A 151 -2.38 -10.91 -12.69
N LEU A 152 -2.98 -9.93 -12.02
CA LEU A 152 -2.27 -8.78 -11.47
C LEU A 152 -2.09 -8.97 -9.95
N ILE A 153 -0.85 -9.12 -9.51
CA ILE A 153 -0.48 -9.13 -8.09
C ILE A 153 -0.33 -7.68 -7.65
N PHE A 154 -1.08 -7.26 -6.64
CA PHE A 154 -0.97 -5.93 -6.04
C PHE A 154 -0.23 -6.00 -4.71
N ASN A 155 0.85 -5.24 -4.64
CA ASN A 155 1.74 -5.17 -3.49
C ASN A 155 1.61 -3.82 -2.80
N ASN A 156 1.35 -3.88 -1.49
CA ASN A 156 1.19 -2.70 -0.65
C ASN A 156 2.50 -1.95 -0.42
N GLY A 157 2.37 -0.73 0.08
CA GLY A 157 3.47 0.08 0.57
C GLY A 157 3.79 -0.18 2.03
N TYR A 158 4.09 0.91 2.74
CA TYR A 158 4.59 0.88 4.12
C TYR A 158 3.47 0.74 5.16
N ASP A 159 2.28 1.25 4.89
CA ASP A 159 1.18 1.42 5.85
C ASP A 159 -0.21 1.17 5.26
N GLY A 160 -0.31 0.84 3.98
CA GLY A 160 -1.55 0.42 3.39
C GLY A 160 -1.99 -0.95 3.91
N THR A 161 -3.29 -1.22 3.83
CA THR A 161 -3.90 -2.48 4.24
C THR A 161 -4.43 -3.23 3.02
N ILE A 162 -4.83 -4.47 3.23
CA ILE A 162 -5.39 -5.30 2.16
C ILE A 162 -6.66 -4.69 1.53
N THR A 163 -7.47 -3.96 2.32
CA THR A 163 -8.64 -3.25 1.79
C THR A 163 -8.27 -2.05 0.93
N ASP A 164 -7.13 -1.41 1.19
CA ASP A 164 -6.62 -0.34 0.33
C ASP A 164 -6.24 -0.88 -1.05
N LEU A 165 -5.56 -2.04 -1.13
CA LEU A 165 -5.27 -2.71 -2.40
C LEU A 165 -6.56 -3.08 -3.15
N PHE A 166 -7.57 -3.57 -2.42
CA PHE A 166 -8.85 -3.93 -3.02
C PHE A 166 -9.49 -2.74 -3.72
N PHE A 167 -9.70 -1.62 -3.01
CA PHE A 167 -10.39 -0.48 -3.56
C PHE A 167 -9.54 0.35 -4.52
N ALA A 168 -8.25 0.54 -4.22
CA ALA A 168 -7.39 1.36 -5.07
C ALA A 168 -7.07 0.71 -6.42
N SER A 169 -7.07 -0.63 -6.52
CA SER A 169 -6.50 -1.34 -7.66
C SER A 169 -7.28 -2.57 -8.10
N ALA A 170 -7.57 -3.54 -7.20
CA ALA A 170 -8.12 -4.84 -7.57
C ALA A 170 -9.52 -4.75 -8.19
N VAL A 171 -10.40 -3.88 -7.67
CA VAL A 171 -11.74 -3.67 -8.26
C VAL A 171 -11.64 -3.12 -9.68
N ALA A 172 -10.72 -2.18 -9.96
CA ALA A 172 -10.52 -1.66 -11.31
C ALA A 172 -10.00 -2.74 -12.26
N ALA A 173 -9.03 -3.54 -11.83
CA ALA A 173 -8.47 -4.64 -12.61
C ALA A 173 -9.54 -5.72 -12.90
N SER A 174 -10.34 -6.10 -11.89
CA SER A 174 -11.44 -7.04 -12.05
C SER A 174 -12.45 -6.58 -13.10
N ARG A 175 -12.86 -5.30 -13.06
CA ARG A 175 -13.75 -4.68 -14.07
C ARG A 175 -13.15 -4.67 -15.48
N ARG A 176 -11.81 -4.64 -15.58
CA ARG A 176 -11.09 -4.68 -16.87
C ARG A 176 -10.89 -6.11 -17.40
N GLY A 177 -11.23 -7.13 -16.60
CA GLY A 177 -11.14 -8.54 -17.00
C GLY A 177 -9.83 -9.21 -16.59
N TYR A 178 -9.13 -8.69 -15.60
CA TYR A 178 -7.98 -9.32 -14.97
C TYR A 178 -8.40 -10.03 -13.67
N HIS A 179 -7.83 -11.20 -13.42
CA HIS A 179 -7.78 -11.69 -12.04
C HIS A 179 -6.79 -10.84 -11.23
N SER A 180 -7.05 -10.69 -9.95
CA SER A 180 -6.15 -9.93 -9.06
C SER A 180 -5.84 -10.74 -7.82
N LEU A 181 -4.59 -10.67 -7.36
CA LEU A 181 -4.17 -11.21 -6.08
C LEU A 181 -3.72 -10.04 -5.20
N ILE A 182 -4.34 -9.90 -4.03
CA ILE A 182 -3.96 -8.96 -2.99
C ILE A 182 -3.51 -9.75 -1.76
N PHE A 183 -2.45 -9.29 -1.09
CA PHE A 183 -1.88 -10.00 0.05
C PHE A 183 -1.21 -9.05 1.05
N ASP A 184 -1.05 -9.50 2.30
CA ASP A 184 -0.26 -8.83 3.33
C ASP A 184 1.11 -9.53 3.46
N GLY A 185 2.16 -8.91 2.95
CA GLY A 185 3.53 -9.40 3.07
C GLY A 185 4.18 -9.06 4.42
N PRO A 186 5.41 -9.49 4.68
CA PRO A 186 6.17 -9.10 5.87
C PRO A 186 6.21 -7.56 6.03
N GLY A 187 5.93 -7.06 7.23
CA GLY A 187 5.82 -5.64 7.52
C GLY A 187 4.49 -4.99 7.16
N GLN A 188 3.52 -5.74 6.64
CA GLN A 188 2.24 -5.23 6.16
C GLN A 188 1.07 -5.91 6.87
N GLY A 189 -0.02 -5.16 7.07
CA GLY A 189 -1.31 -5.64 7.53
C GLY A 189 -1.26 -6.72 8.61
N THR A 190 -1.94 -7.85 8.37
CA THR A 190 -2.03 -8.97 9.33
C THR A 190 -0.69 -9.62 9.60
N SER A 191 0.22 -9.68 8.63
CA SER A 191 1.57 -10.25 8.81
C SER A 191 2.36 -9.50 9.88
N LEU A 192 2.23 -8.16 9.94
CA LEU A 192 2.87 -7.35 10.97
C LEU A 192 2.06 -7.35 12.28
N VAL A 193 0.73 -7.11 12.20
CA VAL A 193 -0.11 -6.88 13.39
C VAL A 193 -0.29 -8.15 14.22
N GLU A 194 -0.53 -9.29 13.56
CA GLU A 194 -0.83 -10.56 14.25
C GLU A 194 0.42 -11.43 14.44
N HIS A 195 1.31 -11.45 13.44
CA HIS A 195 2.45 -12.36 13.44
C HIS A 195 3.79 -11.68 13.77
N GLY A 196 3.82 -10.33 13.82
CA GLY A 196 5.05 -9.58 14.13
C GLY A 196 6.13 -9.70 13.05
N LEU A 197 5.78 -10.16 11.85
CA LEU A 197 6.72 -10.24 10.73
C LEU A 197 7.07 -8.84 10.26
N THR A 198 8.34 -8.46 10.39
CA THR A 198 8.84 -7.15 9.99
C THR A 198 9.18 -7.10 8.51
N LEU A 199 9.22 -5.89 7.96
CA LEU A 199 9.57 -5.63 6.57
C LEU A 199 11.00 -6.11 6.26
N ARG A 200 11.20 -6.63 5.04
CA ARG A 200 12.48 -7.15 4.56
C ARG A 200 12.84 -6.58 3.18
N PRO A 201 14.13 -6.38 2.87
CA PRO A 201 14.56 -5.75 1.60
C PRO A 201 14.56 -6.71 0.41
N ASP A 202 14.70 -8.01 0.62
CA ASP A 202 14.80 -9.08 -0.41
C ASP A 202 13.41 -9.55 -0.86
N TRP A 203 12.67 -8.64 -1.48
CA TRP A 203 11.25 -8.83 -1.81
C TRP A 203 11.04 -9.86 -2.93
N GLU A 204 12.08 -10.20 -3.68
CA GLU A 204 12.08 -11.31 -4.62
C GLU A 204 11.74 -12.65 -3.95
N THR A 205 12.16 -12.86 -2.70
CA THR A 205 11.84 -14.07 -1.93
C THR A 205 10.35 -14.12 -1.58
N VAL A 206 9.75 -12.97 -1.24
CA VAL A 206 8.33 -12.88 -0.91
C VAL A 206 7.48 -13.11 -2.16
N ILE A 207 7.81 -12.41 -3.26
CA ILE A 207 7.05 -12.53 -4.51
C ILE A 207 7.25 -13.89 -5.17
N GLY A 208 8.40 -14.53 -5.00
CA GLY A 208 8.60 -15.92 -5.43
C GLY A 208 7.54 -16.86 -4.86
N ALA A 209 7.30 -16.80 -3.54
CA ALA A 209 6.25 -17.59 -2.90
C ALA A 209 4.82 -17.20 -3.37
N VAL A 210 4.58 -15.92 -3.64
CA VAL A 210 3.29 -15.44 -4.17
C VAL A 210 3.07 -15.94 -5.60
N VAL A 211 4.09 -15.95 -6.46
CA VAL A 211 4.03 -16.46 -7.83
C VAL A 211 3.88 -17.98 -7.82
N ASP A 212 4.58 -18.70 -6.93
CA ASP A 212 4.40 -20.15 -6.76
C ASP A 212 2.93 -20.47 -6.46
N PHE A 213 2.32 -19.75 -5.52
CA PHE A 213 0.89 -19.88 -5.22
C PHE A 213 0.02 -19.52 -6.43
N ALA A 214 0.29 -18.40 -7.10
CA ALA A 214 -0.48 -17.95 -8.26
C ALA A 214 -0.51 -19.00 -9.38
N GLN A 215 0.59 -19.70 -9.61
CA GLN A 215 0.70 -20.77 -10.61
C GLN A 215 -0.08 -22.06 -10.24
N THR A 216 -0.54 -22.19 -9.00
CA THR A 216 -1.45 -23.31 -8.63
C THR A 216 -2.90 -23.04 -9.01
N LEU A 217 -3.26 -21.81 -9.37
CA LEU A 217 -4.63 -21.41 -9.70
C LEU A 217 -4.94 -21.81 -11.16
N SER A 218 -5.92 -22.67 -11.35
CA SER A 218 -6.27 -23.23 -12.66
C SER A 218 -6.84 -22.21 -13.66
N ASN A 219 -7.34 -21.07 -13.16
CA ASN A 219 -7.90 -19.98 -13.96
C ASN A 219 -6.91 -18.83 -14.20
N VAL A 220 -5.63 -19.00 -13.85
CA VAL A 220 -4.57 -18.02 -14.09
C VAL A 220 -3.68 -18.48 -15.26
N ASP A 221 -3.41 -17.58 -16.20
CA ASP A 221 -2.40 -17.79 -17.22
C ASP A 221 -1.00 -17.64 -16.59
N PRO A 222 -0.23 -18.71 -16.43
CA PRO A 222 1.06 -18.68 -15.74
C PRO A 222 2.13 -17.84 -16.46
N LEU A 223 1.92 -17.51 -17.73
CA LEU A 223 2.82 -16.66 -18.52
C LEU A 223 2.43 -15.19 -18.50
N LYS A 224 1.28 -14.85 -17.87
CA LYS A 224 0.73 -13.48 -17.82
C LYS A 224 0.48 -13.03 -16.38
N ILE A 225 1.47 -13.22 -15.51
CA ILE A 225 1.46 -12.75 -14.11
C ILE A 225 2.24 -11.44 -14.04
N ALA A 226 1.59 -10.34 -13.63
CA ALA A 226 2.23 -9.05 -13.48
C ALA A 226 2.20 -8.58 -12.02
N LEU A 227 3.19 -7.78 -11.63
CA LEU A 227 3.33 -7.22 -10.28
C LEU A 227 3.17 -5.70 -10.30
N CYS A 228 2.28 -5.17 -9.46
CA CYS A 228 2.04 -3.75 -9.28
C CYS A 228 2.30 -3.36 -7.83
N GLY A 229 3.21 -2.41 -7.59
CA GLY A 229 3.50 -1.88 -6.28
C GLY A 229 3.31 -0.38 -6.20
N TRP A 230 2.74 0.12 -5.10
CA TRP A 230 2.53 1.54 -4.86
C TRP A 230 3.08 2.01 -3.52
N SER A 231 3.46 3.29 -3.41
CA SER A 231 4.20 3.85 -2.27
C SER A 231 5.55 3.13 -2.10
N LEU A 232 5.87 2.59 -0.92
CA LEU A 232 7.05 1.74 -0.76
C LEU A 232 7.01 0.50 -1.67
N GLY A 233 5.82 0.05 -2.09
CA GLY A 233 5.66 -0.98 -3.12
C GLY A 233 6.34 -0.63 -4.44
N GLY A 234 6.58 0.66 -4.69
CA GLY A 234 7.36 1.13 -5.82
C GLY A 234 8.88 0.89 -5.71
N TYR A 235 9.38 0.49 -4.53
CA TYR A 235 10.67 -0.19 -4.37
C TYR A 235 10.48 -1.72 -4.42
N LEU A 236 9.49 -2.23 -3.69
CA LEU A 236 9.33 -3.67 -3.49
C LEU A 236 9.04 -4.41 -4.81
N ALA A 237 8.23 -3.83 -5.71
CA ALA A 237 7.90 -4.46 -6.99
C ALA A 237 9.10 -4.53 -7.95
N PRO A 238 9.85 -3.46 -8.24
CA PRO A 238 11.08 -3.56 -9.03
C PRO A 238 12.13 -4.45 -8.38
N ARG A 239 12.25 -4.43 -7.04
CA ARG A 239 13.16 -5.31 -6.33
C ARG A 239 12.79 -6.78 -6.56
N ALA A 240 11.52 -7.13 -6.48
CA ALA A 240 11.05 -8.47 -6.80
C ALA A 240 11.32 -8.83 -8.25
N ALA A 241 10.99 -7.94 -9.19
CA ALA A 241 11.18 -8.18 -10.64
C ALA A 241 12.65 -8.38 -11.02
N SER A 242 13.61 -7.90 -10.21
CA SER A 242 15.03 -8.15 -10.44
C SER A 242 15.49 -9.58 -10.09
N GLY A 243 14.67 -10.36 -9.40
CA GLY A 243 15.00 -11.73 -8.99
C GLY A 243 13.90 -12.75 -9.31
N GLU A 244 12.66 -12.31 -9.58
CA GLU A 244 11.54 -13.17 -9.97
C GLU A 244 11.22 -12.98 -11.47
N HIS A 245 11.86 -13.76 -12.30
CA HIS A 245 11.82 -13.60 -13.78
C HIS A 245 10.60 -14.27 -14.43
N ARG A 246 9.70 -14.88 -13.67
CA ARG A 246 8.39 -15.35 -14.17
C ARG A 246 7.37 -14.23 -14.29
N LEU A 247 7.68 -13.04 -13.79
CA LEU A 247 6.82 -11.86 -13.95
C LEU A 247 6.81 -11.39 -15.39
N ALA A 248 5.63 -11.30 -15.98
CA ALA A 248 5.42 -10.83 -17.35
C ALA A 248 5.47 -9.30 -17.48
N ALA A 249 5.19 -8.57 -16.40
CA ALA A 249 5.26 -7.11 -16.35
C ALA A 249 5.43 -6.61 -14.89
N CYS A 250 6.00 -5.40 -14.74
CA CYS A 250 6.16 -4.73 -13.44
C CYS A 250 5.66 -3.28 -13.52
N VAL A 251 4.92 -2.85 -12.49
CA VAL A 251 4.51 -1.44 -12.32
C VAL A 251 4.98 -0.92 -10.96
N ALA A 252 5.60 0.25 -10.93
CA ALA A 252 6.03 0.94 -9.73
C ALA A 252 5.46 2.36 -9.64
N ASP A 253 4.77 2.66 -8.55
CA ASP A 253 3.99 3.89 -8.32
C ASP A 253 4.29 4.50 -6.93
N PRO A 254 5.19 5.52 -6.81
CA PRO A 254 6.25 5.88 -7.75
C PRO A 254 7.43 4.91 -7.68
N ALA A 255 8.29 4.89 -8.69
CA ALA A 255 9.49 4.05 -8.65
C ALA A 255 10.55 4.60 -7.71
N LEU A 256 11.04 3.74 -6.81
CA LEU A 256 12.06 4.04 -5.81
C LEU A 256 13.29 3.16 -6.03
N SER A 257 14.43 3.74 -6.33
CA SER A 257 15.70 3.00 -6.41
C SER A 257 16.37 2.83 -5.04
N SER A 258 16.05 3.69 -4.07
CA SER A 258 16.54 3.58 -2.69
C SER A 258 15.58 4.28 -1.73
N VAL A 259 15.25 3.62 -0.63
CA VAL A 259 14.42 4.21 0.44
C VAL A 259 15.24 5.22 1.27
N ALA A 260 16.55 5.05 1.32
CA ALA A 260 17.44 5.92 2.09
C ALA A 260 17.72 7.28 1.44
N ASP A 261 17.46 7.46 0.14
CA ASP A 261 17.87 8.66 -0.59
C ASP A 261 17.24 9.96 -0.05
N GLY A 262 15.98 9.91 0.38
CA GLY A 262 15.33 11.03 1.03
C GLY A 262 16.05 11.46 2.33
N PHE A 263 16.44 10.47 3.14
CA PHE A 263 17.20 10.71 4.37
C PHE A 263 18.61 11.23 4.07
N ARG A 264 19.31 10.65 3.08
CA ARG A 264 20.63 11.11 2.64
C ARG A 264 20.61 12.57 2.21
N ALA A 265 19.65 12.93 1.35
CA ALA A 265 19.49 14.31 0.91
C ALA A 265 19.16 15.26 2.08
N TYR A 266 18.37 14.80 3.05
CA TYR A 266 17.99 15.61 4.21
C TYR A 266 19.15 15.83 5.17
N VAL A 267 19.92 14.80 5.52
CA VAL A 267 21.08 14.97 6.43
C VAL A 267 22.20 15.82 5.81
N MET A 268 22.39 15.77 4.48
CA MET A 268 23.31 16.69 3.79
C MET A 268 22.88 18.15 3.95
N LYS A 269 21.58 18.46 3.91
CA LYS A 269 21.06 19.80 4.23
C LYS A 269 21.31 20.20 5.69
N LEU A 270 21.44 19.24 6.60
CA LEU A 270 21.80 19.47 8.00
C LEU A 270 23.33 19.61 8.20
N GLY A 271 24.15 19.52 7.14
CA GLY A 271 25.60 19.70 7.18
C GLY A 271 26.40 18.39 7.20
N ALA A 272 25.79 17.24 6.98
CA ALA A 272 26.52 15.99 6.79
C ALA A 272 27.37 16.04 5.52
N THR A 273 28.58 15.48 5.58
CA THR A 273 29.39 15.20 4.41
C THR A 273 28.78 14.10 3.55
N ARG A 274 29.27 13.93 2.31
CA ARG A 274 28.83 12.82 1.45
C ARG A 274 29.09 11.46 2.08
N ASP A 275 30.26 11.29 2.70
CA ASP A 275 30.64 10.01 3.33
C ASP A 275 29.77 9.70 4.55
N GLU A 276 29.42 10.70 5.36
CA GLU A 276 28.49 10.54 6.48
C GLU A 276 27.06 10.22 5.99
N ALA A 277 26.61 10.88 4.92
CA ALA A 277 25.30 10.61 4.32
C ALA A 277 25.25 9.25 3.60
N ALA A 278 26.38 8.72 3.13
CA ALA A 278 26.47 7.40 2.51
C ALA A 278 26.26 6.25 3.52
N ASN A 279 26.45 6.51 4.83
CA ASN A 279 26.26 5.53 5.89
C ASN A 279 25.47 6.16 7.05
N LEU A 280 24.14 6.23 6.86
CA LEU A 280 23.23 6.87 7.80
C LEU A 280 23.28 6.23 9.20
N GLY A 281 23.41 4.90 9.24
CA GLY A 281 23.52 4.16 10.49
C GLY A 281 24.79 4.49 11.29
N ALA A 282 25.86 4.95 10.65
CA ALA A 282 27.14 5.29 11.29
C ALA A 282 27.37 6.81 11.44
N MET A 283 26.38 7.64 11.15
CA MET A 283 26.50 9.10 11.30
C MET A 283 27.01 9.51 12.68
N PRO A 284 27.78 10.64 12.78
CA PRO A 284 28.21 11.22 14.04
C PRO A 284 27.05 11.46 15.00
N ALA A 285 27.32 11.27 16.31
CA ALA A 285 26.32 11.42 17.36
C ALA A 285 25.59 12.78 17.31
N ALA A 286 26.32 13.87 17.09
CA ALA A 286 25.76 15.22 17.01
C ALA A 286 24.75 15.38 15.87
N LEU A 287 24.99 14.80 14.69
CA LEU A 287 24.04 14.79 13.58
C LEU A 287 22.82 13.93 13.88
N MET A 288 23.05 12.76 14.50
CA MET A 288 21.97 11.85 14.90
C MET A 288 21.04 12.50 15.93
N GLU A 289 21.61 13.17 16.94
CA GLU A 289 20.83 13.91 17.95
C GLU A 289 20.03 15.06 17.31
N ARG A 290 20.65 15.82 16.41
CA ARG A 290 19.95 16.88 15.69
C ARG A 290 18.78 16.33 14.86
N LEU A 291 18.98 15.24 14.12
CA LEU A 291 17.92 14.59 13.36
C LEU A 291 16.82 14.06 14.29
N ALA A 292 17.17 13.44 15.42
CA ALA A 292 16.22 12.97 16.40
C ALA A 292 15.36 14.10 16.98
N GLN A 293 15.94 15.27 17.26
CA GLN A 293 15.20 16.45 17.72
C GLN A 293 14.19 16.93 16.64
N ILE A 294 14.60 16.97 15.38
CA ILE A 294 13.72 17.36 14.28
C ILE A 294 12.53 16.38 14.18
N VAL A 295 12.82 15.08 14.20
CA VAL A 295 11.79 14.04 14.16
C VAL A 295 10.84 14.17 15.36
N ALA A 296 11.35 14.43 16.56
CA ALA A 296 10.53 14.57 17.78
C ALA A 296 9.64 15.82 17.78
N ASN A 297 10.06 16.89 17.11
CA ASN A 297 9.33 18.16 17.03
C ASN A 297 8.32 18.24 15.88
N ASP A 298 8.31 17.26 14.98
CA ASP A 298 7.36 17.20 13.87
C ASP A 298 6.44 15.98 14.05
N ARG A 299 5.14 16.23 14.12
CA ARG A 299 4.13 15.19 14.36
C ARG A 299 4.10 14.12 13.26
N LYS A 300 4.22 14.53 11.99
CA LYS A 300 4.23 13.57 10.86
C LYS A 300 5.50 12.74 10.85
N LEU A 301 6.65 13.37 11.10
CA LEU A 301 7.92 12.64 11.19
C LEU A 301 7.94 11.71 12.42
N THR A 302 7.43 12.15 13.57
CA THR A 302 7.28 11.28 14.75
C THR A 302 6.42 10.06 14.40
N TRP A 303 5.29 10.25 13.72
CA TRP A 303 4.45 9.13 13.31
C TRP A 303 5.16 8.25 12.28
N SER A 304 5.69 8.84 11.20
CA SER A 304 6.25 8.07 10.08
C SER A 304 7.56 7.35 10.42
N VAL A 305 8.42 7.95 11.24
CA VAL A 305 9.75 7.42 11.60
C VAL A 305 9.68 6.61 12.88
N VAL A 306 9.18 7.21 13.99
CA VAL A 306 9.26 6.58 15.30
C VAL A 306 8.13 5.57 15.49
N LYS A 307 6.87 5.97 15.26
CA LYS A 307 5.74 5.08 15.49
C LYS A 307 5.68 3.98 14.42
N ARG A 308 5.51 4.34 13.17
CA ARG A 308 5.40 3.40 12.05
C ARG A 308 6.74 2.76 11.69
N GLY A 309 7.77 3.59 11.45
CA GLY A 309 9.04 3.14 10.89
C GLY A 309 9.77 2.15 11.78
N TYR A 310 9.90 2.44 13.08
CA TYR A 310 10.54 1.51 14.00
C TYR A 310 9.79 0.18 14.10
N TRP A 311 8.47 0.24 14.19
CA TRP A 311 7.64 -0.96 14.30
C TRP A 311 7.76 -1.85 13.06
N VAL A 312 7.55 -1.27 11.88
CA VAL A 312 7.56 -2.00 10.60
C VAL A 312 8.92 -2.61 10.30
N ASN A 313 10.03 -1.88 10.59
CA ASN A 313 11.39 -2.36 10.33
C ASN A 313 12.00 -3.17 11.50
N GLY A 314 11.30 -3.31 12.62
CA GLY A 314 11.84 -4.00 13.81
C GLY A 314 12.98 -3.23 14.50
N ALA A 315 13.07 -1.91 14.31
CA ALA A 315 14.06 -1.05 14.94
C ALA A 315 13.59 -0.53 16.31
N ALA A 316 14.52 -0.29 17.21
CA ALA A 316 14.26 0.30 18.52
C ALA A 316 14.76 1.76 18.62
N THR A 317 15.66 2.17 17.74
CA THR A 317 16.29 3.48 17.75
C THR A 317 16.32 4.10 16.36
N LEU A 318 16.48 5.44 16.28
CA LEU A 318 16.64 6.13 15.00
C LEU A 318 17.83 5.59 14.21
N ARG A 319 18.94 5.28 14.88
CA ARG A 319 20.15 4.71 14.28
C ARG A 319 19.86 3.35 13.62
N GLU A 320 19.21 2.46 14.34
CA GLU A 320 18.82 1.15 13.82
C GLU A 320 17.83 1.26 12.65
N TYR A 321 16.87 2.19 12.75
CA TYR A 321 15.92 2.45 11.68
C TYR A 321 16.64 2.94 10.40
N LEU A 322 17.54 3.93 10.53
CA LEU A 322 18.32 4.45 9.42
C LEU A 322 19.21 3.38 8.79
N ALA A 323 19.89 2.57 9.60
CA ALA A 323 20.66 1.42 9.12
C ALA A 323 19.78 0.39 8.40
N SER A 324 18.54 0.19 8.86
CA SER A 324 17.60 -0.73 8.22
C SER A 324 17.16 -0.24 6.85
N VAL A 325 16.82 1.08 6.70
CA VAL A 325 16.34 1.61 5.42
C VAL A 325 17.40 1.69 4.35
N GLU A 326 18.68 1.72 4.71
CA GLU A 326 19.79 1.65 3.76
C GLU A 326 19.86 0.32 3.00
N ARG A 327 19.29 -0.75 3.57
CA ARG A 327 19.25 -2.06 2.93
C ARG A 327 18.26 -2.13 1.77
N TYR A 328 17.33 -1.16 1.68
CA TYR A 328 16.33 -1.08 0.63
C TYR A 328 16.88 -0.27 -0.55
N THR A 329 17.72 -0.93 -1.36
CA THR A 329 18.38 -0.36 -2.53
C THR A 329 18.31 -1.28 -3.74
N MET A 330 18.24 -0.67 -4.92
CA MET A 330 18.34 -1.33 -6.23
C MET A 330 19.78 -1.33 -6.77
N ASP A 331 20.77 -0.93 -5.97
CA ASP A 331 22.17 -0.93 -6.38
C ASP A 331 22.60 -2.30 -6.87
N GLY A 332 23.18 -2.33 -8.09
CA GLY A 332 23.63 -3.55 -8.75
C GLY A 332 22.50 -4.41 -9.35
N ARG A 333 21.21 -4.07 -9.14
CA ARG A 333 20.08 -4.92 -9.54
C ARG A 333 19.20 -4.36 -10.64
N ILE A 334 19.32 -3.08 -10.97
CA ILE A 334 18.42 -2.44 -11.96
C ILE A 334 18.50 -3.16 -13.32
N ALA A 335 19.68 -3.60 -13.72
CA ALA A 335 19.89 -4.30 -14.99
C ALA A 335 19.36 -5.74 -15.01
N GLU A 336 18.99 -6.30 -13.85
CA GLU A 336 18.42 -7.64 -13.71
C GLU A 336 16.91 -7.68 -14.00
N ILE A 337 16.24 -6.51 -14.02
CA ILE A 337 14.83 -6.41 -14.39
C ILE A 337 14.70 -6.70 -15.89
N GLN A 338 13.98 -7.76 -16.26
CA GLN A 338 13.86 -8.26 -17.64
C GLN A 338 12.48 -7.98 -18.26
N CYS A 339 11.41 -8.01 -17.44
CA CYS A 339 10.06 -7.81 -17.94
C CYS A 339 9.79 -6.33 -18.31
N PRO A 340 8.84 -6.07 -19.23
CA PRO A 340 8.34 -4.72 -19.46
C PRO A 340 7.96 -4.03 -18.14
N THR A 341 8.44 -2.80 -17.97
CA THR A 341 8.30 -2.08 -16.71
C THR A 341 7.72 -0.68 -16.92
N LEU A 342 6.65 -0.38 -16.17
CA LEU A 342 6.01 0.94 -16.15
C LEU A 342 6.28 1.62 -14.81
N PHE A 343 6.73 2.88 -14.88
CA PHE A 343 6.85 3.76 -13.74
C PHE A 343 5.83 4.90 -13.82
N THR A 344 5.23 5.25 -12.70
CA THR A 344 4.47 6.49 -12.57
C THR A 344 5.32 7.58 -11.90
N LEU A 345 5.00 8.82 -12.19
CA LEU A 345 5.63 9.99 -11.60
C LEU A 345 4.61 11.09 -11.40
N ALA A 346 4.16 11.28 -10.16
CA ALA A 346 3.30 12.40 -9.78
C ALA A 346 4.13 13.66 -9.49
N GLU A 347 3.62 14.80 -9.91
CA GLU A 347 4.32 16.10 -9.91
C GLU A 347 4.81 16.52 -8.52
N ASN A 348 4.02 16.27 -7.47
CA ASN A 348 4.28 16.70 -6.09
C ASN A 348 4.65 15.52 -5.15
N ASP A 349 4.86 14.32 -5.69
CA ASP A 349 5.24 13.20 -4.85
C ASP A 349 6.70 13.29 -4.42
N MET A 350 6.92 13.54 -3.13
CA MET A 350 8.27 13.64 -2.56
C MET A 350 9.09 12.35 -2.71
N LEU A 351 8.44 11.20 -2.84
CA LEU A 351 9.13 9.92 -3.07
C LEU A 351 9.58 9.76 -4.52
N ALA A 352 8.98 10.49 -5.46
CA ALA A 352 9.28 10.38 -6.89
C ALA A 352 10.59 11.04 -7.33
N GLY A 353 11.33 11.68 -6.41
CA GLY A 353 12.55 12.47 -6.76
C GLY A 353 13.64 11.69 -7.51
N GLY A 354 13.75 10.39 -7.29
CA GLY A 354 14.71 9.50 -7.96
C GLY A 354 14.14 8.73 -9.16
N THR A 355 12.84 8.82 -9.43
CA THR A 355 12.15 7.99 -10.44
C THR A 355 12.73 8.14 -11.84
N GLN A 356 13.07 9.37 -12.29
CA GLN A 356 13.62 9.59 -13.63
C GLN A 356 14.96 8.90 -13.80
N ASN A 357 15.87 9.05 -12.83
CA ASN A 357 17.21 8.42 -12.88
C ASN A 357 17.08 6.89 -12.88
N PHE A 358 16.17 6.35 -12.07
CA PHE A 358 15.89 4.92 -12.07
C PHE A 358 15.34 4.45 -13.41
N PHE A 359 14.38 5.20 -13.99
CA PHE A 359 13.83 4.93 -15.31
C PHE A 359 14.93 4.90 -16.38
N ASP A 360 15.82 5.90 -16.41
CA ASP A 360 16.89 6.00 -17.39
C ASP A 360 17.86 4.81 -17.32
N ALA A 361 18.10 4.28 -16.11
CA ALA A 361 18.99 3.15 -15.86
C ALA A 361 18.41 1.77 -16.24
N LEU A 362 17.09 1.64 -16.42
CA LEU A 362 16.47 0.39 -16.86
C LEU A 362 16.92 0.02 -18.27
N ARG A 363 17.12 -1.30 -18.48
CA ARG A 363 17.51 -1.88 -19.78
C ARG A 363 16.40 -2.67 -20.48
N CYS A 364 15.36 -3.05 -19.73
CA CYS A 364 14.17 -3.72 -20.26
C CYS A 364 13.28 -2.73 -21.05
N PRO A 365 12.25 -3.20 -21.77
CA PRO A 365 11.19 -2.35 -22.30
C PRO A 365 10.56 -1.52 -21.16
N LYS A 366 10.46 -0.21 -21.34
CA LYS A 366 10.08 0.68 -20.25
C LYS A 366 9.16 1.80 -20.68
N THR A 367 8.23 2.17 -19.79
CA THR A 367 7.26 3.26 -19.99
C THR A 367 7.24 4.15 -18.75
N LEU A 368 7.20 5.47 -18.94
CA LEU A 368 7.05 6.44 -17.86
C LEU A 368 5.77 7.25 -18.08
N ILE A 369 4.83 7.17 -17.14
CA ILE A 369 3.61 7.96 -17.16
C ILE A 369 3.72 9.07 -16.12
N ARG A 370 3.51 10.32 -16.56
CA ARG A 370 3.52 11.49 -15.68
C ARG A 370 2.10 11.92 -15.35
N PHE A 371 1.90 12.32 -14.09
CA PHE A 371 0.63 12.80 -13.57
C PHE A 371 0.81 14.21 -12.97
N GLY A 372 -0.03 15.14 -13.39
CA GLY A 372 0.04 16.54 -12.98
C GLY A 372 -1.09 16.96 -12.04
N SER A 373 -0.86 18.04 -11.32
CA SER A 373 -1.85 18.68 -10.44
C SER A 373 -3.08 19.17 -11.21
N ASN A 374 -2.91 19.56 -12.47
CA ASN A 374 -4.02 19.94 -13.37
C ASN A 374 -4.97 18.78 -13.72
N GLN A 375 -4.52 17.54 -13.50
CA GLN A 375 -5.32 16.32 -13.65
C GLN A 375 -5.91 15.84 -12.33
N GLY A 376 -5.63 16.53 -11.21
CA GLY A 376 -5.97 16.07 -9.85
C GLY A 376 -5.21 14.82 -9.40
N ALA A 377 -4.08 14.51 -10.04
CA ALA A 377 -3.29 13.31 -9.83
C ALA A 377 -1.81 13.62 -9.50
N GLY A 378 -1.51 14.84 -9.04
CA GLY A 378 -0.13 15.27 -8.76
C GLY A 378 0.41 14.85 -7.39
N GLU A 379 -0.37 14.22 -6.54
CA GLU A 379 0.00 13.85 -5.17
C GLU A 379 0.44 12.39 -5.08
N HIS A 380 0.99 12.01 -3.92
CA HIS A 380 1.53 10.67 -3.67
C HIS A 380 0.58 9.54 -4.10
N CYS A 381 1.09 8.60 -4.91
CA CYS A 381 0.35 7.49 -5.52
C CYS A 381 -0.93 7.96 -6.25
N GLU A 382 -0.97 9.20 -6.72
CA GLU A 382 -2.12 9.83 -7.40
C GLU A 382 -3.45 9.56 -6.67
N MET A 383 -3.40 9.47 -5.34
CA MET A 383 -4.50 8.97 -4.50
C MET A 383 -5.79 9.78 -4.67
N ARG A 384 -5.68 11.04 -5.09
CA ARG A 384 -6.84 11.91 -5.35
C ARG A 384 -7.53 11.65 -6.68
N ASN A 385 -6.90 10.89 -7.60
CA ASN A 385 -7.48 10.50 -8.89
C ASN A 385 -7.06 9.08 -9.31
N ARG A 386 -7.31 8.10 -8.43
CA ARG A 386 -6.98 6.69 -8.70
C ARG A 386 -7.65 6.14 -9.96
N SER A 387 -8.81 6.68 -10.36
CA SER A 387 -9.47 6.25 -11.59
C SER A 387 -8.66 6.61 -12.85
N LEU A 388 -7.94 7.73 -12.85
CA LEU A 388 -7.06 8.10 -13.97
C LEU A 388 -5.84 7.17 -14.02
N VAL A 389 -5.21 6.89 -12.86
CA VAL A 389 -4.07 5.97 -12.77
C VAL A 389 -4.45 4.59 -13.24
N ASN A 390 -5.53 4.04 -12.68
CA ASN A 390 -5.99 2.69 -13.04
C ASN A 390 -6.28 2.58 -14.54
N ARG A 391 -6.90 3.59 -15.18
CA ARG A 391 -7.11 3.57 -16.63
C ARG A 391 -5.79 3.46 -17.39
N ARG A 392 -4.84 4.37 -17.12
CA ARG A 392 -3.57 4.42 -17.87
C ARG A 392 -2.69 3.20 -17.62
N VAL A 393 -2.66 2.73 -16.37
CA VAL A 393 -1.88 1.52 -16.03
C VAL A 393 -2.51 0.28 -16.67
N LEU A 394 -3.84 0.15 -16.62
CA LEU A 394 -4.53 -1.00 -17.22
C LEU A 394 -4.54 -0.95 -18.75
N ASP A 395 -4.59 0.26 -19.36
CA ASP A 395 -4.40 0.40 -20.82
C ASP A 395 -3.02 -0.13 -21.23
N TRP A 396 -1.96 0.23 -20.48
CA TRP A 396 -0.63 -0.30 -20.73
C TRP A 396 -0.53 -1.83 -20.49
N MET A 397 -1.23 -2.34 -19.45
CA MET A 397 -1.28 -3.79 -19.21
C MET A 397 -1.95 -4.54 -20.37
N ASP A 398 -3.02 -3.98 -20.96
CA ASP A 398 -3.67 -4.56 -22.13
C ASP A 398 -2.71 -4.65 -23.33
N GLU A 399 -1.74 -3.73 -23.46
CA GLU A 399 -0.76 -3.72 -24.54
C GLU A 399 0.36 -4.76 -24.32
N VAL A 400 0.78 -5.00 -23.06
CA VAL A 400 1.96 -5.83 -22.76
C VAL A 400 1.62 -7.28 -22.35
N LEU A 401 0.37 -7.55 -21.96
CA LEU A 401 -0.08 -8.90 -21.56
C LEU A 401 -0.95 -9.59 -22.65
N VAL A 402 -0.92 -9.09 -23.85
CA VAL A 402 -1.66 -9.65 -24.98
C VAL A 402 -1.23 -11.08 -25.34
#